data_e1058a3a9f667a31f63b8e2c1972bcf2
#
_entry.id   e1058a3a9f667a31f63b8e2c1972bcf2
#
_cell.length_a   1.000
_cell.length_b   1.000
_cell.length_c   1.000
_cell.angle_alpha   90.00
_cell.angle_beta   90.00
_cell.angle_gamma   90.00
#
_symmetry.space_group_name_H-M   'P 1'
#
loop_
_entity.id
_entity.type
_entity.pdbx_description
1 polymer ?
#
loop_
_entity_poly.entity_id
_entity_poly.type
_entity_poly.pdbx_seq_one_letter_code
_entity_poly.pdbx_strand_id
1 'polypeptide(L)'
;IFVPLGVILMVTNFRTISNELKEAARIDGANEFRTFLIVLPLVMPGVAAVAAITMLPVWNDLWFPLILTAGPKTQTLTLGIQQFVGTYNNDWQALLAGLVLSAIPLILLFTIFSKQFIKGLSDGYGK
;
A
#
# COMPACT_ATOMS: atom_id res chain seq x y z
N ILE A 1 -5.82 -1.59 -10.34
CA ILE A 1 -4.71 -1.07 -11.14
C ILE A 1 -3.37 -1.26 -10.45
N PHE A 2 -3.27 -1.05 -9.15
CA PHE A 2 -2.01 -1.15 -8.42
C PHE A 2 -1.59 -2.59 -8.07
N VAL A 3 -2.44 -3.59 -8.30
CA VAL A 3 -2.13 -5.01 -8.06
C VAL A 3 -0.90 -5.49 -8.84
N PRO A 4 -0.73 -5.20 -10.14
CA PRO A 4 0.47 -5.62 -10.87
C PRO A 4 1.76 -5.07 -10.27
N LEU A 5 1.77 -3.79 -9.87
CA LEU A 5 2.90 -3.18 -9.20
C LEU A 5 3.21 -3.87 -7.87
N GLY A 6 2.19 -4.11 -7.05
CA GLY A 6 2.33 -4.82 -5.79
C GLY A 6 2.89 -6.24 -5.97
N VAL A 7 2.40 -6.98 -6.97
CA VAL A 7 2.88 -8.33 -7.29
C VAL A 7 4.36 -8.30 -7.70
N ILE A 8 4.76 -7.39 -8.60
CA ILE A 8 6.16 -7.28 -9.05
C ILE A 8 7.09 -6.99 -7.87
N LEU A 9 6.72 -6.02 -7.02
CA LEU A 9 7.51 -5.67 -5.84
C LEU A 9 7.57 -6.83 -4.84
N MET A 10 6.47 -7.56 -4.62
CA MET A 10 6.46 -8.73 -3.74
C MET A 10 7.30 -9.88 -4.29
N VAL A 11 7.21 -10.18 -5.60
CA VAL A 11 8.07 -11.20 -6.23
C VAL A 11 9.54 -10.85 -6.05
N THR A 12 9.93 -9.60 -6.25
CA THR A 12 11.31 -9.15 -6.04
C THR A 12 11.73 -9.35 -4.58
N ASN A 13 10.87 -9.03 -3.63
CA ASN A 13 11.12 -9.21 -2.21
C ASN A 13 11.30 -10.69 -1.82
N PHE A 14 10.42 -11.58 -2.29
CA PHE A 14 10.58 -13.02 -2.05
C PHE A 14 11.83 -13.63 -2.71
N ARG A 15 12.32 -13.03 -3.79
CA ARG A 15 13.57 -13.48 -4.45
C ARG A 15 14.83 -13.20 -3.63
N THR A 16 14.79 -12.29 -2.65
CA THR A 16 15.92 -12.03 -1.76
C THR A 16 16.17 -13.16 -0.77
N ILE A 17 15.19 -14.04 -0.57
CA ILE A 17 15.30 -15.19 0.33
C ILE A 17 16.17 -16.26 -0.30
N SER A 18 17.19 -16.72 0.42
CA SER A 18 18.09 -17.75 -0.05
C SER A 18 17.38 -19.07 -0.33
N ASN A 19 17.80 -19.77 -1.37
CA ASN A 19 17.26 -21.10 -1.68
C ASN A 19 17.62 -22.11 -0.61
N GLU A 20 18.78 -21.95 0.04
CA GLU A 20 19.24 -22.81 1.14
C GLU A 20 18.21 -22.90 2.27
N LEU A 21 17.58 -21.75 2.63
CA LEU A 21 16.54 -21.75 3.66
C LEU A 21 15.32 -22.58 3.24
N LYS A 22 14.93 -22.47 1.96
CA LYS A 22 13.79 -23.21 1.42
C LYS A 22 14.09 -24.72 1.34
N GLU A 23 15.31 -25.06 0.97
CA GLU A 23 15.79 -26.47 0.90
C GLU A 23 15.90 -27.08 2.30
N ALA A 24 16.44 -26.33 3.28
CA ALA A 24 16.47 -26.76 4.67
C ALA A 24 15.07 -27.06 5.22
N ALA A 25 14.12 -26.17 4.98
CA ALA A 25 12.72 -26.39 5.38
C ALA A 25 12.12 -27.66 4.75
N ARG A 26 12.46 -27.94 3.49
CA ARG A 26 11.99 -29.16 2.79
C ARG A 26 12.64 -30.42 3.36
N ILE A 27 13.93 -30.37 3.72
CA ILE A 27 14.63 -31.50 4.37
C ILE A 27 13.98 -31.81 5.72
N ASP A 28 13.55 -30.76 6.46
CA ASP A 28 12.81 -30.90 7.73
C ASP A 28 11.35 -31.36 7.53
N GLY A 29 10.94 -31.71 6.31
CA GLY A 29 9.62 -32.22 6.00
C GLY A 29 8.53 -31.16 5.91
N ALA A 30 8.89 -29.86 5.80
CA ALA A 30 7.91 -28.82 5.59
C ALA A 30 7.32 -28.89 4.17
N ASN A 31 6.00 -28.85 4.09
CA ASN A 31 5.32 -28.66 2.80
C ASN A 31 5.42 -27.20 2.35
N GLU A 32 5.02 -26.88 1.12
CA GLU A 32 5.10 -25.55 0.53
C GLU A 32 4.41 -24.47 1.41
N PHE A 33 3.28 -24.80 2.02
CA PHE A 33 2.56 -23.87 2.90
C PHE A 33 3.33 -23.59 4.20
N ARG A 34 3.94 -24.62 4.81
CA ARG A 34 4.80 -24.42 5.99
C ARG A 34 6.06 -23.65 5.64
N THR A 35 6.69 -23.94 4.52
CA THR A 35 7.83 -23.18 4.02
C THR A 35 7.46 -21.70 3.83
N PHE A 36 6.30 -21.40 3.25
CA PHE A 36 5.79 -20.04 3.13
C PHE A 36 5.64 -19.35 4.51
N LEU A 37 5.08 -20.04 5.50
CA LEU A 37 4.92 -19.48 6.85
C LEU A 37 6.27 -19.22 7.56
N ILE A 38 7.29 -20.04 7.29
CA ILE A 38 8.65 -19.83 7.80
C ILE A 38 9.29 -18.60 7.16
N VAL A 39 9.09 -18.42 5.86
CA VAL A 39 9.66 -17.31 5.08
C VAL A 39 8.92 -15.99 5.32
N LEU A 40 7.61 -16.04 5.57
CA LEU A 40 6.76 -14.86 5.69
C LEU A 40 7.29 -13.80 6.67
N PRO A 41 7.70 -14.12 7.91
CA PRO A 41 8.21 -13.11 8.84
C PRO A 41 9.49 -12.43 8.35
N LEU A 42 10.30 -13.10 7.54
CA LEU A 42 11.54 -12.55 6.98
C LEU A 42 11.26 -11.50 5.89
N VAL A 43 10.17 -11.65 5.16
CA VAL A 43 9.77 -10.70 4.10
C VAL A 43 8.81 -9.62 4.60
N MET A 44 8.36 -9.67 5.86
CA MET A 44 7.42 -8.69 6.43
C MET A 44 7.87 -7.22 6.30
N PRO A 45 9.15 -6.87 6.48
CA PRO A 45 9.59 -5.49 6.22
C PRO A 45 9.34 -5.05 4.78
N GLY A 46 9.57 -5.93 3.81
CA GLY A 46 9.27 -5.68 2.41
C GLY A 46 7.77 -5.61 2.11
N VAL A 47 6.95 -6.44 2.74
CA VAL A 47 5.47 -6.35 2.66
C VAL A 47 5.01 -4.97 3.11
N ALA A 48 5.53 -4.47 4.23
CA ALA A 48 5.20 -3.15 4.75
C ALA A 48 5.63 -2.03 3.78
N ALA A 49 6.81 -2.15 3.16
CA ALA A 49 7.27 -1.20 2.16
C ALA A 49 6.37 -1.20 0.90
N VAL A 50 6.01 -2.37 0.39
CA VAL A 50 5.09 -2.50 -0.76
C VAL A 50 3.72 -1.92 -0.43
N ALA A 51 3.19 -2.21 0.77
CA ALA A 51 1.92 -1.66 1.23
C ALA A 51 1.96 -0.13 1.28
N ALA A 52 3.03 0.46 1.82
CA ALA A 52 3.20 1.91 1.87
C ALA A 52 3.29 2.56 0.49
N ILE A 53 4.03 1.95 -0.46
CA ILE A 53 4.18 2.46 -1.83
C ILE A 53 2.85 2.39 -2.59
N THR A 54 2.08 1.33 -2.41
CA THR A 54 0.80 1.14 -3.12
C THR A 54 -0.35 1.90 -2.48
N MET A 55 -0.29 2.17 -1.17
CA MET A 55 -1.36 2.84 -0.43
C MET A 55 -1.58 4.29 -0.89
N LEU A 56 -0.49 5.05 -1.12
CA LEU A 56 -0.58 6.45 -1.53
C LEU A 56 -1.38 6.65 -2.83
N PRO A 57 -1.06 5.98 -3.94
CA PRO A 57 -1.82 6.13 -5.17
C PRO A 57 -3.24 5.57 -5.07
N VAL A 58 -3.47 4.50 -4.27
CA VAL A 58 -4.83 3.96 -4.04
C VAL A 58 -5.68 4.95 -3.25
N TRP A 59 -5.12 5.57 -2.21
CA TRP A 59 -5.84 6.56 -1.40
C TRP A 59 -6.22 7.80 -2.20
N ASN A 60 -5.34 8.26 -3.07
CA ASN A 60 -5.56 9.45 -3.90
C ASN A 60 -6.27 9.15 -5.22
N ASP A 61 -6.71 7.91 -5.44
CA ASP A 61 -7.39 7.55 -6.67
C ASP A 61 -8.76 8.23 -6.75
N LEU A 62 -8.92 9.02 -7.79
CA LEU A 62 -10.15 9.73 -8.12
C LEU A 62 -10.91 9.06 -9.28
N TRP A 63 -10.16 8.57 -10.27
CA TRP A 63 -10.73 8.15 -11.55
C TRP A 63 -11.59 6.90 -11.45
N PHE A 64 -11.10 5.87 -10.73
CA PHE A 64 -11.87 4.63 -10.58
C PHE A 64 -13.12 4.81 -9.74
N PRO A 65 -13.06 5.46 -8.56
CA PRO A 65 -14.27 5.77 -7.82
C PRO A 65 -15.26 6.62 -8.62
N LEU A 66 -14.80 7.59 -9.40
CA LEU A 66 -15.66 8.43 -10.23
C LEU A 66 -16.49 7.62 -11.26
N ILE A 67 -15.87 6.59 -11.84
CA ILE A 67 -16.50 5.76 -12.87
C ILE A 67 -17.35 4.64 -12.26
N LEU A 68 -16.87 4.05 -11.14
CA LEU A 68 -17.43 2.82 -10.60
C LEU A 68 -18.45 3.05 -9.48
N THR A 69 -18.45 4.23 -8.83
CA THR A 69 -19.37 4.49 -7.72
C THR A 69 -20.61 5.24 -8.19
N ALA A 70 -21.76 4.63 -7.99
CA ALA A 70 -23.04 5.10 -8.55
C ALA A 70 -23.81 6.08 -7.63
N GLY A 71 -23.24 6.56 -6.51
CA GLY A 71 -23.99 7.46 -5.64
C GLY A 71 -23.27 7.88 -4.36
N PRO A 72 -23.81 8.85 -3.63
CA PRO A 72 -23.15 9.50 -2.49
C PRO A 72 -22.81 8.55 -1.32
N LYS A 73 -23.49 7.41 -1.21
CA LYS A 73 -23.24 6.43 -0.15
C LYS A 73 -22.03 5.51 -0.39
N THR A 74 -21.51 5.48 -1.62
CA THR A 74 -20.43 4.58 -2.05
C THR A 74 -19.18 5.34 -2.47
N GLN A 75 -19.16 6.65 -2.32
CA GLN A 75 -18.03 7.51 -2.70
C GLN A 75 -16.85 7.34 -1.77
N THR A 76 -15.64 7.41 -2.35
CA THR A 76 -14.41 7.57 -1.58
C THR A 76 -14.31 8.99 -1.01
N LEU A 77 -13.45 9.17 0.01
CA LEU A 77 -13.23 10.49 0.60
C LEU A 77 -12.73 11.50 -0.46
N THR A 78 -11.80 11.09 -1.31
CA THR A 78 -11.25 11.91 -2.39
C THR A 78 -12.32 12.37 -3.37
N LEU A 79 -13.22 11.47 -3.76
CA LEU A 79 -14.35 11.81 -4.64
C LEU A 79 -15.38 12.71 -3.94
N GLY A 80 -15.65 12.48 -2.65
CA GLY A 80 -16.57 13.30 -1.86
C GLY A 80 -16.09 14.75 -1.70
N ILE A 81 -14.79 14.96 -1.52
CA ILE A 81 -14.19 16.31 -1.43
C ILE A 81 -14.40 17.10 -2.73
N GLN A 82 -14.39 16.45 -3.88
CA GLN A 82 -14.60 17.10 -5.17
C GLN A 82 -15.98 17.77 -5.30
N GLN A 83 -16.97 17.33 -4.53
CA GLN A 83 -18.32 17.93 -4.55
C GLN A 83 -18.36 19.36 -4.03
N PHE A 84 -17.35 19.78 -3.27
CA PHE A 84 -17.23 21.17 -2.80
C PHE A 84 -16.74 22.12 -3.89
N VAL A 85 -16.32 21.61 -5.05
CA VAL A 85 -15.96 22.38 -6.24
C VAL A 85 -17.14 22.37 -7.18
N GLY A 86 -17.99 23.40 -7.10
CA GLY A 86 -19.16 23.55 -7.99
C GLY A 86 -18.83 24.39 -9.22
N THR A 87 -19.72 24.31 -10.23
CA THR A 87 -19.58 25.09 -11.48
C THR A 87 -19.77 26.60 -11.26
N TYR A 88 -20.59 26.99 -10.27
CA TYR A 88 -20.94 28.39 -10.00
C TYR A 88 -20.63 28.85 -8.59
N ASN A 89 -20.43 27.95 -7.65
CA ASN A 89 -20.15 28.28 -6.26
C ASN A 89 -19.16 27.27 -5.69
N ASN A 90 -17.98 27.75 -5.35
CA ASN A 90 -16.95 26.93 -4.74
C ASN A 90 -16.89 27.21 -3.25
N ASP A 91 -17.11 26.19 -2.42
CA ASP A 91 -16.85 26.25 -0.99
C ASP A 91 -15.38 25.93 -0.70
N TRP A 92 -14.51 26.91 -0.88
CA TRP A 92 -13.08 26.77 -0.67
C TRP A 92 -12.74 26.40 0.77
N GLN A 93 -13.54 26.84 1.75
CA GLN A 93 -13.30 26.53 3.15
C GLN A 93 -13.57 25.05 3.43
N ALA A 94 -14.70 24.53 2.99
CA ALA A 94 -15.03 23.10 3.11
C ALA A 94 -14.05 22.21 2.31
N LEU A 95 -13.66 22.66 1.11
CA LEU A 95 -12.66 21.97 0.29
C LEU A 95 -11.32 21.83 1.03
N LEU A 96 -10.78 22.92 1.53
CA LEU A 96 -9.51 22.91 2.24
C LEU A 96 -9.57 22.12 3.53
N ALA A 97 -10.66 22.23 4.29
CA ALA A 97 -10.88 21.43 5.49
C ALA A 97 -10.95 19.92 5.15
N GLY A 98 -11.65 19.54 4.09
CA GLY A 98 -11.73 18.17 3.60
C GLY A 98 -10.36 17.62 3.18
N LEU A 99 -9.54 18.42 2.48
CA LEU A 99 -8.18 18.03 2.08
C LEU A 99 -7.29 17.79 3.32
N VAL A 100 -7.33 18.69 4.31
CA VAL A 100 -6.58 18.52 5.56
C VAL A 100 -7.02 17.24 6.28
N LEU A 101 -8.32 17.03 6.43
CA LEU A 101 -8.86 15.82 7.07
C LEU A 101 -8.46 14.54 6.31
N SER A 102 -8.43 14.58 4.98
CA SER A 102 -8.01 13.44 4.15
C SER A 102 -6.52 13.13 4.27
N ALA A 103 -5.68 14.10 4.61
CA ALA A 103 -4.26 13.90 4.81
C ALA A 103 -3.93 13.21 6.16
N ILE A 104 -4.78 13.38 7.18
CA ILE A 104 -4.53 12.86 8.54
C ILE A 104 -4.29 11.33 8.53
N PRO A 105 -5.14 10.48 7.97
CA PRO A 105 -4.92 9.04 7.98
C PRO A 105 -3.65 8.63 7.22
N LEU A 106 -3.30 9.32 6.13
CA LEU A 106 -2.06 9.08 5.42
C LEU A 106 -0.82 9.41 6.27
N ILE A 107 -0.84 10.55 6.95
CA ILE A 107 0.26 10.99 7.83
C ILE A 107 0.43 9.98 8.98
N LEU A 108 -0.67 9.55 9.60
CA LEU A 108 -0.64 8.56 10.68
C LEU A 108 -0.05 7.23 10.20
N LEU A 109 -0.53 6.70 9.08
CA LEU A 109 -0.02 5.46 8.50
C LEU A 109 1.46 5.58 8.10
N PHE A 110 1.84 6.68 7.45
CA PHE A 110 3.24 6.94 7.11
C PHE A 110 4.13 6.98 8.37
N THR A 111 3.68 7.63 9.44
CA THR A 111 4.42 7.69 10.69
C THR A 111 4.62 6.31 11.32
N ILE A 112 3.59 5.47 11.28
CA ILE A 112 3.64 4.10 11.83
C ILE A 112 4.59 3.22 10.99
N PHE A 113 4.52 3.32 9.66
CA PHE A 113 5.27 2.46 8.75
C PHE A 113 6.61 3.04 8.28
N SER A 114 6.97 4.27 8.68
CA SER A 114 8.20 4.96 8.23
C SER A 114 9.47 4.16 8.45
N LYS A 115 9.60 3.48 9.61
CA LYS A 115 10.77 2.66 9.92
C LYS A 115 10.91 1.43 9.01
N GLN A 116 9.78 0.80 8.68
CA GLN A 116 9.74 -0.34 7.77
C GLN A 116 10.04 0.10 6.33
N PHE A 117 9.56 1.29 5.95
CA PHE A 117 9.81 1.89 4.64
C PHE A 117 11.31 2.14 4.39
N ILE A 118 12.00 2.75 5.38
CA ILE A 118 13.43 3.01 5.29
C ILE A 118 14.23 1.70 5.20
N LYS A 119 13.89 0.70 6.01
CA LYS A 119 14.53 -0.62 5.95
C LYS A 119 14.33 -1.32 4.61
N GLY A 120 13.09 -1.34 4.09
CA GLY A 120 12.80 -1.97 2.82
C GLY A 120 13.49 -1.33 1.62
N LEU A 121 13.73 0.00 1.66
CA LEU A 121 14.50 0.71 0.65
C LEU A 121 16.01 0.46 0.78
N SER A 122 16.55 0.47 2.00
CA SER A 122 17.99 0.27 2.24
C SER A 122 18.44 -1.13 1.86
N ASP A 123 17.65 -2.15 2.13
CA ASP A 123 17.96 -3.54 1.79
C ASP A 123 17.85 -3.82 0.28
N GLY A 124 17.09 -3.01 -0.46
CA GLY A 124 16.97 -3.09 -1.92
C GLY A 124 18.09 -2.39 -2.72
N TYR A 125 18.79 -1.43 -2.11
CA TYR A 125 19.88 -0.66 -2.75
C TYR A 125 21.28 -1.03 -2.26
N GLY A 126 21.42 -1.98 -1.35
CA GLY A 126 22.66 -2.33 -0.67
C GLY A 126 23.45 -3.50 -1.26
N LYS A 127 23.33 -3.75 -2.57
CA LYS A 127 24.22 -4.70 -3.29
C LYS A 127 24.61 -4.16 -4.64
#